data_5220bd0b92ef1b92aa3f5f9b21ea81dd
#
_entry.id   5220bd0b92ef1b92aa3f5f9b21ea81dd
#
_cell.length_a   1.000
_cell.length_b   1.000
_cell.length_c   1.000
_cell.angle_alpha   90.00
_cell.angle_beta   90.00
_cell.angle_gamma   90.00
#
_symmetry.space_group_name_H-M   'P 1'
#
loop_
_entity.id
_entity.type
_entity.pdbx_description
1 polymer ?
#
loop_
_entity_poly.entity_id
_entity_poly.type
_entity_poly.pdbx_seq_one_letter_code
_entity_poly.pdbx_strand_id
1 'polypeptide(L)'
;MTFTRSELEMIYQYAATDRAATVAGLAEIVPALKDPLTKAIVENTIDKLGKIPEPECSRFIADTKARFLEERDNSIRQRLAEAKAQAKEPIMQGHDLTAY
;
A
#
# COMPACT_ATOMS: atom_id res chain seq x y z
N MET A 1 7.55 -8.01 17.90
CA MET A 1 7.63 -8.39 16.47
C MET A 1 7.47 -7.17 15.57
N THR A 2 8.35 -7.02 14.62
CA THR A 2 8.39 -5.83 13.77
C THR A 2 8.28 -6.23 12.30
N PHE A 3 7.52 -5.45 11.53
CA PHE A 3 7.42 -5.65 10.09
C PHE A 3 8.22 -4.57 9.38
N THR A 4 8.89 -4.93 8.30
CA THR A 4 9.57 -3.98 7.42
C THR A 4 8.53 -3.27 6.54
N ARG A 5 8.92 -2.17 5.92
CA ARG A 5 8.04 -1.44 5.00
C ARG A 5 7.56 -2.35 3.86
N SER A 6 8.47 -3.14 3.31
CA SER A 6 8.12 -4.06 2.22
C SER A 6 7.11 -5.11 2.65
N GLU A 7 7.25 -5.62 3.87
CA GLU A 7 6.30 -6.58 4.43
C GLU A 7 4.93 -5.93 4.63
N LEU A 8 4.90 -4.72 5.12
CA LEU A 8 3.64 -3.98 5.30
C LEU A 8 2.95 -3.73 3.96
N GLU A 9 3.71 -3.44 2.93
CA GLU A 9 3.15 -3.27 1.59
C GLU A 9 2.51 -4.55 1.08
N MET A 10 3.13 -5.69 1.34
CA MET A 10 2.55 -6.98 0.97
C MET A 10 1.23 -7.22 1.69
N ILE A 11 1.18 -6.90 2.98
CA ILE A 11 -0.04 -7.01 3.76
C ILE A 11 -1.13 -6.12 3.16
N TYR A 12 -0.79 -4.88 2.82
CA TYR A 12 -1.74 -3.95 2.23
C TYR A 12 -2.30 -4.48 0.90
N GLN A 13 -1.42 -4.98 0.03
CA GLN A 13 -1.83 -5.45 -1.30
C GLN A 13 -2.73 -6.69 -1.25
N TYR A 14 -2.51 -7.56 -0.29
CA TYR A 14 -3.24 -8.82 -0.18
C TYR A 14 -4.18 -8.87 1.02
N ALA A 15 -4.41 -7.71 1.65
CA ALA A 15 -5.30 -7.64 2.81
C ALA A 15 -6.69 -8.17 2.49
N ALA A 16 -7.15 -9.09 3.31
CA ALA A 16 -8.47 -9.69 3.19
C ALA A 16 -9.22 -9.51 4.51
N THR A 17 -10.30 -10.23 4.69
CA THR A 17 -11.14 -10.06 5.88
C THR A 17 -10.50 -10.56 7.16
N ASP A 18 -9.61 -11.56 7.06
CA ASP A 18 -8.95 -12.12 8.22
C ASP A 18 -7.55 -12.63 7.90
N ARG A 19 -6.88 -13.15 8.91
CA ARG A 19 -5.52 -13.68 8.78
C ARG A 19 -5.46 -14.83 7.77
N ALA A 20 -6.36 -15.77 7.88
CA ALA A 20 -6.34 -16.97 7.05
C ALA A 20 -6.46 -16.61 5.56
N ALA A 21 -7.39 -15.73 5.21
CA ALA A 21 -7.59 -15.28 3.85
C ALA A 21 -6.40 -14.48 3.32
N THR A 22 -5.81 -13.63 4.16
CA THR A 22 -4.65 -12.83 3.79
C THR A 22 -3.43 -13.72 3.55
N VAL A 23 -3.19 -14.67 4.45
CA VAL A 23 -2.08 -15.62 4.33
C VAL A 23 -2.25 -16.49 3.08
N ALA A 24 -3.47 -16.94 2.82
CA ALA A 24 -3.76 -17.75 1.63
C ALA A 24 -3.43 -16.97 0.34
N GLY A 25 -3.80 -15.71 0.27
CA GLY A 25 -3.49 -14.85 -0.87
C GLY A 25 -2.00 -14.68 -1.07
N LEU A 26 -1.26 -14.45 0.02
CA LEU A 26 0.19 -14.33 -0.03
C LEU A 26 0.86 -15.63 -0.44
N ALA A 27 0.39 -16.75 0.10
CA ALA A 27 0.94 -18.07 -0.22
C ALA A 27 0.75 -18.43 -1.68
N GLU A 28 -0.34 -17.99 -2.28
CA GLU A 28 -0.67 -18.26 -3.68
C GLU A 28 0.35 -17.70 -4.65
N ILE A 29 0.93 -16.56 -4.33
CA ILE A 29 1.88 -15.89 -5.24
C ILE A 29 3.32 -16.41 -5.11
N VAL A 30 3.63 -17.09 -4.01
CA VAL A 30 5.01 -17.56 -3.76
C VAL A 30 5.57 -18.40 -4.89
N PRO A 31 4.85 -19.41 -5.43
CA PRO A 31 5.40 -20.22 -6.53
C PRO A 31 5.63 -19.44 -7.82
N ALA A 32 4.92 -18.32 -8.01
CA ALA A 32 5.06 -17.50 -9.22
C ALA A 32 6.20 -16.49 -9.12
N LEU A 33 6.73 -16.25 -7.93
CA LEU A 33 7.80 -15.28 -7.71
C LEU A 33 9.14 -15.85 -8.16
N LYS A 34 9.82 -15.10 -9.02
CA LYS A 34 11.14 -15.49 -9.52
C LYS A 34 12.28 -14.81 -8.77
N ASP A 35 12.00 -13.66 -8.19
CA ASP A 35 12.99 -12.90 -7.45
C ASP A 35 13.13 -13.46 -6.03
N PRO A 36 14.32 -13.97 -5.67
CA PRO A 36 14.52 -14.57 -4.34
C PRO A 36 14.28 -13.58 -3.20
N LEU A 37 14.57 -12.31 -3.42
CA LEU A 37 14.37 -11.28 -2.39
C LEU A 37 12.88 -11.06 -2.13
N THR A 38 12.10 -10.90 -3.18
CA THR A 38 10.64 -10.72 -3.06
C THR A 38 10.00 -11.95 -2.43
N LYS A 39 10.44 -13.13 -2.84
CA LYS A 39 9.96 -14.39 -2.27
C LYS A 39 10.22 -14.44 -0.77
N ALA A 40 11.41 -14.07 -0.34
CA ALA A 40 11.78 -14.04 1.08
C ALA A 40 10.89 -13.06 1.87
N ILE A 41 10.61 -11.90 1.30
CA ILE A 41 9.74 -10.90 1.92
C ILE A 41 8.35 -11.47 2.15
N VAL A 42 7.77 -12.11 1.14
CA VAL A 42 6.43 -12.70 1.23
C VAL A 42 6.41 -13.84 2.25
N GLU A 43 7.40 -14.72 2.22
CA GLU A 43 7.47 -15.83 3.16
C GLU A 43 7.62 -15.34 4.60
N ASN A 44 8.44 -14.34 4.83
CA ASN A 44 8.61 -13.73 6.14
C ASN A 44 7.32 -13.08 6.63
N THR A 45 6.59 -12.42 5.73
CA THR A 45 5.31 -11.80 6.05
C THR A 45 4.30 -12.86 6.51
N ILE A 46 4.22 -13.97 5.77
CA ILE A 46 3.33 -15.08 6.12
C ILE A 46 3.67 -15.63 7.50
N ASP A 47 4.97 -15.86 7.75
CA ASP A 47 5.43 -16.40 9.02
C ASP A 47 5.07 -15.47 10.18
N LYS A 48 5.30 -14.18 10.03
CA LYS A 48 5.00 -13.19 11.07
C LYS A 48 3.51 -13.07 11.33
N LEU A 49 2.69 -13.07 10.29
CA LEU A 49 1.24 -13.04 10.45
C LEU A 49 0.74 -14.27 11.21
N GLY A 50 1.33 -15.42 10.94
CA GLY A 50 0.97 -16.66 11.62
C GLY A 50 1.25 -16.65 13.12
N LYS A 51 2.12 -15.76 13.58
CA LYS A 51 2.47 -15.65 15.00
C LYS A 51 1.57 -14.67 15.76
N ILE A 52 0.76 -13.90 15.07
CA ILE A 52 -0.16 -12.96 15.72
C ILE A 52 -1.50 -13.66 15.95
N PRO A 53 -1.99 -13.73 17.20
CA PRO A 53 -3.26 -14.41 17.45
C PRO A 53 -4.46 -13.61 16.91
N GLU A 54 -5.54 -14.32 16.60
CA GLU A 54 -6.80 -13.67 16.26
C GLU A 54 -7.54 -13.31 17.55
N PRO A 55 -8.29 -12.20 17.59
CA PRO A 55 -8.62 -11.29 16.47
C PRO A 55 -7.61 -10.17 16.23
N GLU A 56 -6.49 -10.18 16.93
CA GLU A 56 -5.47 -9.12 16.82
C GLU A 56 -4.89 -9.03 15.43
N CYS A 57 -4.67 -10.18 14.78
CA CYS A 57 -4.10 -10.21 13.45
C CYS A 57 -5.02 -9.54 12.43
N SER A 58 -6.32 -9.83 12.50
CA SER A 58 -7.29 -9.20 11.60
C SER A 58 -7.34 -7.69 11.78
N ARG A 59 -7.25 -7.21 13.01
CA ARG A 59 -7.18 -5.77 13.29
C ARG A 59 -5.92 -5.15 12.72
N PHE A 60 -4.79 -5.83 12.90
CA PHE A 60 -3.51 -5.36 12.39
C PHE A 60 -3.54 -5.22 10.87
N ILE A 61 -4.12 -6.20 10.18
CA ILE A 61 -4.27 -6.17 8.73
C ILE A 61 -5.14 -4.98 8.31
N ALA A 62 -6.26 -4.79 8.98
CA ALA A 62 -7.17 -3.67 8.69
C ALA A 62 -6.49 -2.32 8.93
N ASP A 63 -5.75 -2.19 10.03
CA ASP A 63 -5.02 -0.97 10.36
C ASP A 63 -3.94 -0.67 9.33
N THR A 64 -3.21 -1.69 8.89
CA THR A 64 -2.16 -1.54 7.89
C THR A 64 -2.77 -1.03 6.58
N LYS A 65 -3.88 -1.64 6.17
CA LYS A 65 -4.57 -1.22 4.95
C LYS A 65 -5.03 0.23 5.04
N ALA A 66 -5.61 0.62 6.18
CA ALA A 66 -6.09 1.97 6.38
C ALA A 66 -4.96 3.00 6.33
N ARG A 67 -3.81 2.69 6.93
CA ARG A 67 -2.65 3.57 6.92
C ARG A 67 -2.11 3.81 5.52
N PHE A 68 -1.97 2.76 4.74
CA PHE A 68 -1.46 2.88 3.37
C PHE A 68 -2.43 3.66 2.49
N LEU A 69 -3.72 3.46 2.65
CA LEU A 69 -4.73 4.23 1.92
C LEU A 69 -4.66 5.71 2.29
N GLU A 70 -4.46 6.01 3.56
CA GLU A 70 -4.35 7.38 4.05
C GLU A 70 -3.11 8.09 3.49
N GLU A 71 -1.97 7.43 3.53
CA GLU A 71 -0.73 7.96 2.96
C GLU A 71 -0.86 8.23 1.47
N ARG A 72 -1.51 7.31 0.76
CA ARG A 72 -1.74 7.44 -0.67
C ARG A 72 -2.63 8.64 -0.98
N ASP A 73 -3.69 8.82 -0.20
CA ASP A 73 -4.62 9.94 -0.33
C ASP A 73 -3.90 11.26 -0.12
N ASN A 74 -3.08 11.37 0.91
CA ASN A 74 -2.30 12.55 1.20
C ASN A 74 -1.33 12.89 0.07
N SER A 75 -0.68 11.89 -0.50
CA SER A 75 0.21 12.06 -1.65
C SER A 75 -0.52 12.62 -2.86
N ILE A 76 -1.71 12.10 -3.14
CA ILE A 76 -2.53 12.56 -4.26
C ILE A 76 -2.95 14.01 -4.05
N ARG A 77 -3.37 14.37 -2.86
CA ARG A 77 -3.76 15.75 -2.52
C ARG A 77 -2.60 16.71 -2.70
N GLN A 78 -1.42 16.30 -2.29
CA GLN A 78 -0.22 17.10 -2.43
C GLN A 78 0.12 17.37 -3.89
N ARG A 79 0.04 16.34 -4.73
CA ARG A 79 0.28 16.45 -6.17
C ARG A 79 -0.73 17.38 -6.84
N LEU A 80 -1.99 17.28 -6.46
CA LEU A 80 -3.03 18.14 -7.00
C LEU A 80 -2.80 19.60 -6.63
N ALA A 81 -2.38 19.86 -5.40
CA ALA A 81 -2.07 21.21 -4.96
C ALA A 81 -0.91 21.81 -5.75
N GLU A 82 0.13 21.03 -6.00
CA GLU A 82 1.27 21.46 -6.80
C GLU A 82 0.87 21.72 -8.25
N ALA A 83 0.06 20.86 -8.83
CA ALA A 83 -0.42 21.01 -10.19
C ALA A 83 -1.25 22.28 -10.35
N LYS A 84 -2.10 22.59 -9.37
CA LYS A 84 -2.89 23.81 -9.36
C LYS A 84 -2.03 25.06 -9.27
N ALA A 85 -1.00 25.02 -8.44
CA ALA A 85 -0.07 26.12 -8.29
C ALA A 85 0.67 26.41 -9.58
N GLN A 86 1.09 25.36 -10.29
CA GLN A 86 1.77 25.50 -11.58
C GLN A 86 0.84 25.97 -12.69
N ALA A 87 -0.40 25.52 -12.65
CA ALA A 87 -1.40 25.89 -13.68
C ALA A 87 -1.76 27.37 -13.63
N LYS A 88 -1.55 28.04 -12.53
CA LYS A 88 -1.83 29.47 -12.39
C LYS A 88 -0.83 30.36 -13.07
N GLU A 89 0.25 29.83 -13.50
CA GLU A 89 1.27 30.58 -14.21
C GLU A 89 0.95 30.68 -15.66
N PRO A 90 0.76 31.48 -16.46
CA PRO A 90 0.53 31.68 -17.71
C PRO A 90 -0.36 31.96 -18.57
N ILE A 91 -0.50 31.72 -18.03
CA ILE A 91 -1.24 31.71 -18.47
C ILE A 91 -1.69 32.03 -18.80
N MET A 92 -1.49 32.15 -19.04
CA MET A 92 -1.95 32.12 -19.24
C MET A 92 -2.28 32.10 -19.40
N GLN A 93 -2.05 32.38 -19.57
CA GLN A 93 -2.46 32.10 -19.88
C GLN A 93 -2.87 31.82 -20.06
N GLY A 94 -2.62 32.53 -20.38
CA GLY A 94 -3.10 32.15 -20.79
C GLY A 94 -3.53 31.96 -20.77
N HIS A 95 -3.48 32.45 -20.98
CA HIS A 95 -4.21 32.21 -20.98
C HIS A 95 -4.72 31.66 -20.88
N ASP A 96 -4.53 31.80 -21.14
CA ASP A 96 -5.17 31.37 -21.06
C ASP A 96 -5.70 30.86 -20.97
N LEU A 97 -5.58 30.92 -21.33
CA LEU A 97 -6.10 30.43 -21.31
C LEU A 97 -6.68 29.89 -21.14
N THR A 98 -6.61 29.94 -21.35
CA THR A 98 -7.08 29.42 -21.12
C THR A 98 -7.49 28.78 -20.86
N ALA A 99 -7.28 28.75 -21.18
CA ALA A 99 -7.48 28.15 -20.85
C ALA A 99 -7.74 27.46 -20.69
N TYR A 100 -7.62 27.23 -21.18
CA TYR A 100 -7.73 26.53 -20.80
C TYR A 100 -8.30 26.17 -20.81
#